data_99d3c75d725e375b14d82c2401e75a87
#
_entry.id   99d3c75d725e375b14d82c2401e75a87
#
_cell.length_a   1.000
_cell.length_b   1.000
_cell.length_c   1.000
_cell.angle_alpha   90.00
_cell.angle_beta   90.00
_cell.angle_gamma   90.00
#
_symmetry.space_group_name_H-M   'P 1'
#
loop_
_entity.id
_entity.type
_entity.pdbx_description
1 polymer ?
#
loop_
_entity_poly.entity_id
_entity_poly.type
_entity_poly.pdbx_seq_one_letter_code
_entity_poly.pdbx_strand_id
1 'polypeptide(L)'
;VHTRLDSRRPRVAHVTAAVSLVLLGMTVPGAAAPAALHAADAEGVGSWITTADRSQLLTPQPATAFRSGPAGAADTIAVDPGQTYQTITGFGASFTDSSAWLIWNSPHRDAIMTKLFDPKRGIGLSAVRQPVGASDFSRSAYTYDDVPKGQTDPDLTRFSIAHDEPYVLPLLRRAREINPQTTFLASPWSAPAWMKTSGELIGGSLKREHHQVYANYFVKFLQAYRDAGVPVSLVTPQNEPEFSPGNYPGMLMSAQDQADFIGGALGPAISRAGLDTRILAFDHNWDRPGYPLDVLRDSTAARYTAGSAFHCYAGEPGVQTNVHNAFPGKEVHFTECSGIKTGDEARTFADTLSWQTRNLIIGATRNWAKSVVLWNLALDQNGGPTMNCTTCTGVTTVRSDGTVTYNAEYYVLGHISKFVKPGAVRIGSNTFGQGNVENVAFRNPDGSTVLVAHNSGSGTRTFDVTSAGRRFSTSLSAGAVATFTWPAGDPPPPGGGESAVDRSGWRVSASSTPADACCTADTAAKAIDGTSSTRWSTGFAQQPGQWFQIDLGAPRKLTKIVLENGSSTGDHPRGYAVHASADPSSWGDAITTGQGSDPTTTIQLPAITARYLRITQTGDAGNWWSISELNLYAPAT
;
A
#
# COMPACT_ATOMS: atom_id res chain seq x y z
N VAL A 1 56.57 -42.25 36.36
CA VAL A 1 57.20 -42.18 37.69
C VAL A 1 56.25 -41.44 38.61
N HIS A 2 55.78 -42.22 39.58
CA HIS A 2 54.92 -41.78 40.69
C HIS A 2 55.51 -40.63 41.51
N THR A 3 54.70 -39.77 42.10
CA THR A 3 54.53 -39.80 43.57
C THR A 3 53.33 -38.97 44.02
N ARG A 4 52.59 -39.55 44.92
CA ARG A 4 51.48 -39.00 45.73
C ARG A 4 51.97 -38.25 46.94
N LEU A 5 50.96 -37.66 47.65
CA LEU A 5 50.90 -37.28 49.09
C LEU A 5 50.91 -35.78 49.34
N ASP A 6 50.15 -35.16 50.24
CA ASP A 6 49.16 -35.61 51.22
C ASP A 6 48.40 -34.37 51.75
N SER A 7 47.27 -34.65 52.32
CA SER A 7 46.36 -33.83 53.11
C SER A 7 47.03 -32.95 54.22
N ARG A 8 46.41 -31.79 54.51
CA ARG A 8 46.00 -31.38 55.86
C ARG A 8 45.21 -30.06 55.87
N ARG A 9 44.02 -30.15 56.42
CA ARG A 9 43.31 -29.00 57.00
C ARG A 9 43.87 -28.72 58.40
N PRO A 10 43.75 -27.47 58.88
CA PRO A 10 43.19 -27.28 60.22
C PRO A 10 42.07 -26.26 60.31
N ARG A 11 41.34 -26.43 61.37
CA ARG A 11 40.14 -25.75 61.83
C ARG A 11 40.44 -24.47 62.59
N VAL A 12 39.46 -23.53 62.55
CA VAL A 12 38.92 -22.71 63.67
C VAL A 12 39.63 -21.45 64.08
N ALA A 13 39.00 -20.30 64.02
CA ALA A 13 38.49 -19.58 65.21
C ALA A 13 37.60 -18.38 64.77
N HIS A 14 36.42 -18.29 65.39
CA HIS A 14 35.54 -17.12 65.33
C HIS A 14 36.13 -16.02 66.25
N VAL A 15 36.20 -14.79 65.70
CA VAL A 15 36.32 -13.59 66.58
C VAL A 15 35.31 -12.57 66.00
N THR A 16 34.30 -12.29 66.80
CA THR A 16 33.31 -11.25 66.58
C THR A 16 33.88 -9.90 66.97
N ALA A 17 34.05 -8.98 66.04
CA ALA A 17 34.35 -7.59 66.35
C ALA A 17 33.27 -6.71 65.67
N ALA A 18 32.45 -6.03 66.45
CA ALA A 18 31.50 -5.04 66.00
C ALA A 18 32.28 -3.75 65.61
N VAL A 19 32.09 -3.33 64.35
CA VAL A 19 32.58 -2.02 63.91
C VAL A 19 31.35 -1.25 63.37
N SER A 20 31.08 -0.14 64.04
CA SER A 20 30.08 0.83 63.64
C SER A 20 30.51 1.52 62.33
N LEU A 21 29.73 1.37 61.25
CA LEU A 21 29.99 2.03 59.96
C LEU A 21 29.13 3.30 59.85
N VAL A 22 29.81 4.44 59.81
CA VAL A 22 29.24 5.73 59.46
C VAL A 22 28.98 5.73 57.94
N LEU A 23 27.73 5.79 57.50
CA LEU A 23 27.35 5.93 56.08
C LEU A 23 27.57 7.39 55.63
N LEU A 24 28.65 7.65 54.90
CA LEU A 24 28.71 8.81 53.99
C LEU A 24 27.97 8.43 52.69
N GLY A 25 26.90 9.11 52.42
CA GLY A 25 26.14 8.96 51.16
C GLY A 25 26.94 9.53 49.97
N MET A 26 27.46 8.65 49.11
CA MET A 26 27.86 9.02 47.76
C MET A 26 26.69 8.69 46.82
N THR A 27 26.02 9.73 46.28
CA THR A 27 25.07 9.59 45.20
C THR A 27 25.80 9.26 43.91
N VAL A 28 25.66 8.04 43.44
CA VAL A 28 26.04 7.63 42.07
C VAL A 28 24.94 8.15 41.13
N PRO A 29 25.28 8.88 40.03
CA PRO A 29 24.25 9.24 39.07
C PRO A 29 23.71 7.99 38.42
N GLY A 30 22.42 7.73 38.61
CA GLY A 30 21.72 6.60 38.04
C GLY A 30 21.75 6.67 36.50
N ALA A 31 22.20 5.58 35.89
CA ALA A 31 21.98 5.34 34.47
C ALA A 31 20.49 5.42 34.20
N ALA A 32 20.09 6.35 33.34
CA ALA A 32 18.71 6.46 32.88
C ALA A 32 18.33 5.15 32.22
N ALA A 33 17.34 4.47 32.77
CA ALA A 33 16.68 3.35 32.11
C ALA A 33 16.09 3.85 30.76
N PRO A 34 16.15 3.02 29.70
CA PRO A 34 15.51 3.42 28.44
C PRO A 34 14.04 3.71 28.71
N ALA A 35 13.62 4.92 28.32
CA ALA A 35 12.25 5.38 28.47
C ALA A 35 11.31 4.32 27.86
N ALA A 36 10.44 3.76 28.69
CA ALA A 36 9.32 2.96 28.25
C ALA A 36 8.55 3.77 27.22
N LEU A 37 8.25 3.15 26.07
CA LEU A 37 7.34 3.67 25.09
C LEU A 37 6.02 4.02 25.80
N HIS A 38 5.81 5.28 26.09
CA HIS A 38 4.55 5.76 26.60
C HIS A 38 3.50 5.49 25.52
N ALA A 39 2.45 4.78 25.89
CA ALA A 39 1.21 4.81 25.14
C ALA A 39 0.88 6.31 24.94
N ALA A 40 0.70 6.73 23.68
CA ALA A 40 0.33 8.10 23.36
C ALA A 40 -0.90 8.45 24.19
N ASP A 41 -0.84 9.55 24.94
CA ASP A 41 -1.99 10.12 25.59
C ASP A 41 -3.10 10.25 24.56
N ALA A 42 -4.35 10.01 24.97
CA ALA A 42 -5.51 9.80 24.10
C ALA A 42 -5.83 10.93 23.10
N GLU A 43 -5.03 11.98 23.01
CA GLU A 43 -5.19 13.13 22.12
C GLU A 43 -3.93 13.52 21.31
N GLY A 44 -2.82 12.79 21.44
CA GLY A 44 -1.54 13.14 20.82
C GLY A 44 -1.33 12.55 19.42
N VAL A 45 -0.60 13.27 18.57
CA VAL A 45 -0.08 12.79 17.29
C VAL A 45 1.34 12.27 17.53
N GLY A 46 1.51 10.96 17.38
CA GLY A 46 2.84 10.35 17.32
C GLY A 46 3.46 10.56 15.95
N SER A 47 4.77 10.78 15.88
CA SER A 47 5.47 10.91 14.60
C SER A 47 6.86 10.28 14.62
N TRP A 48 7.28 9.77 13.45
CA TRP A 48 8.60 9.16 13.21
C TRP A 48 9.17 9.73 11.93
N ILE A 49 10.46 10.03 11.93
CA ILE A 49 11.13 10.69 10.81
C ILE A 49 12.35 9.88 10.35
N THR A 50 12.54 9.82 9.03
CA THR A 50 13.80 9.43 8.39
C THR A 50 14.25 10.57 7.49
N THR A 51 15.53 11.00 7.62
CA THR A 51 16.12 12.07 6.82
C THR A 51 17.08 11.51 5.78
N ALA A 52 17.21 12.21 4.65
CA ALA A 52 18.10 11.81 3.56
C ALA A 52 19.57 11.72 3.97
N ASP A 53 20.01 12.54 4.94
CA ASP A 53 21.36 12.54 5.51
C ASP A 53 21.60 11.47 6.60
N ARG A 54 20.57 10.66 6.89
CA ARG A 54 20.59 9.60 7.90
C ARG A 54 20.77 10.07 9.34
N SER A 55 20.63 11.37 9.63
CA SER A 55 20.67 11.89 11.00
C SER A 55 19.50 11.41 11.86
N GLN A 56 18.38 11.04 11.19
CA GLN A 56 17.22 10.39 11.78
C GLN A 56 16.84 9.16 10.95
N LEU A 57 16.58 8.05 11.61
CA LEU A 57 16.33 6.75 10.98
C LEU A 57 15.10 6.10 11.65
N LEU A 58 13.89 6.39 11.14
CA LEU A 58 12.60 6.04 11.74
C LEU A 58 12.55 6.46 13.21
N THR A 59 13.11 7.64 13.48
CA THR A 59 13.32 8.16 14.84
C THR A 59 12.01 8.75 15.36
N PRO A 60 11.50 8.28 16.52
CA PRO A 60 10.31 8.85 17.13
C PRO A 60 10.57 10.32 17.55
N GLN A 61 9.59 11.16 17.36
CA GLN A 61 9.60 12.57 17.74
C GLN A 61 8.72 12.79 18.98
N PRO A 62 8.90 13.89 19.71
CA PRO A 62 7.96 14.29 20.75
C PRO A 62 6.53 14.37 20.18
N ALA A 63 5.57 13.91 20.97
CA ALA A 63 4.15 13.95 20.57
C ALA A 63 3.68 15.40 20.34
N THR A 64 2.91 15.60 19.29
CA THR A 64 2.31 16.89 18.96
C THR A 64 0.82 16.84 19.27
N ALA A 65 0.29 17.86 19.98
CA ALA A 65 -1.13 17.94 20.27
C ALA A 65 -1.93 18.48 19.08
N PHE A 66 -3.14 17.95 18.88
CA PHE A 66 -4.13 18.59 18.02
C PHE A 66 -4.61 19.91 18.63
N ARG A 67 -4.91 20.86 17.75
CA ARG A 67 -5.49 22.17 18.09
C ARG A 67 -6.79 22.37 17.32
N SER A 68 -7.74 23.04 17.91
CA SER A 68 -8.95 23.51 17.23
C SER A 68 -8.64 24.73 16.35
N GLY A 69 -9.49 24.98 15.35
CA GLY A 69 -9.44 26.16 14.50
C GLY A 69 -8.95 25.89 13.08
N PRO A 70 -9.06 26.89 12.19
CA PRO A 70 -8.68 26.76 10.79
C PRO A 70 -7.17 26.53 10.63
N ALA A 71 -6.79 25.94 9.49
CA ALA A 71 -5.40 25.80 9.10
C ALA A 71 -4.74 27.17 8.98
N GLY A 72 -3.48 27.27 9.38
CA GLY A 72 -2.70 28.51 9.35
C GLY A 72 -1.56 28.47 8.33
N ALA A 73 -1.13 27.28 7.88
CA ALA A 73 -0.11 27.14 6.86
C ALA A 73 -0.72 27.17 5.44
N ALA A 74 0.06 27.68 4.48
CA ALA A 74 -0.35 27.73 3.08
C ALA A 74 -0.58 26.32 2.51
N ASP A 75 0.27 25.35 2.90
CA ASP A 75 0.12 23.95 2.54
C ASP A 75 -0.62 23.22 3.67
N THR A 76 -1.79 22.66 3.37
CA THR A 76 -2.60 21.91 4.33
C THR A 76 -2.97 20.55 3.78
N ILE A 77 -2.56 19.48 4.45
CA ILE A 77 -3.02 18.11 4.16
C ILE A 77 -4.35 17.91 4.89
N ALA A 78 -5.43 17.83 4.14
CA ALA A 78 -6.74 17.49 4.66
C ALA A 78 -6.94 15.97 4.59
N VAL A 79 -7.00 15.31 5.75
CA VAL A 79 -7.29 13.88 5.85
C VAL A 79 -8.77 13.69 6.07
N ASP A 80 -9.41 12.96 5.15
CA ASP A 80 -10.84 12.65 5.19
C ASP A 80 -11.07 11.15 5.47
N PRO A 81 -11.37 10.76 6.70
CA PRO A 81 -11.64 9.37 7.06
C PRO A 81 -12.98 8.85 6.49
N GLY A 82 -13.85 9.72 6.02
CA GLY A 82 -15.13 9.35 5.38
C GLY A 82 -14.94 8.85 3.93
N GLN A 83 -13.93 9.33 3.23
CA GLN A 83 -13.61 8.88 1.88
C GLN A 83 -12.71 7.64 1.95
N THR A 84 -13.23 6.48 1.54
CA THR A 84 -12.54 5.20 1.63
C THR A 84 -12.22 4.60 0.26
N TYR A 85 -11.13 3.82 0.20
CA TYR A 85 -10.65 3.16 -1.01
C TYR A 85 -10.33 1.68 -0.72
N GLN A 86 -9.26 1.14 -1.28
CA GLN A 86 -8.90 -0.27 -1.11
C GLN A 86 -8.47 -0.62 0.32
N THR A 87 -8.70 -1.88 0.68
CA THR A 87 -8.18 -2.49 1.90
C THR A 87 -6.76 -3.00 1.66
N ILE A 88 -5.85 -2.71 2.57
CA ILE A 88 -4.45 -3.10 2.54
C ILE A 88 -4.30 -4.55 3.03
N THR A 89 -3.52 -5.35 2.31
CA THR A 89 -3.21 -6.74 2.69
C THR A 89 -1.85 -6.89 3.34
N GLY A 90 -0.88 -6.00 3.04
CA GLY A 90 0.41 -6.01 3.71
C GLY A 90 1.54 -5.32 2.92
N PHE A 91 2.67 -5.20 3.60
CA PHE A 91 3.91 -4.60 3.07
C PHE A 91 5.09 -5.51 3.40
N GLY A 92 6.06 -5.62 2.48
CA GLY A 92 7.18 -6.49 2.72
C GLY A 92 8.19 -6.57 1.60
N ALA A 93 8.89 -7.72 1.52
CA ALA A 93 9.89 -7.99 0.51
C ALA A 93 10.03 -9.51 0.26
N SER A 94 10.86 -9.87 -0.73
CA SER A 94 10.97 -11.26 -1.18
C SER A 94 12.04 -12.04 -0.42
N PHE A 95 11.67 -13.24 0.00
CA PHE A 95 12.61 -14.25 0.48
C PHE A 95 13.17 -15.03 -0.72
N THR A 96 14.15 -14.45 -1.42
CA THR A 96 14.90 -15.17 -2.45
C THR A 96 15.79 -16.25 -1.81
N ASP A 97 16.24 -17.25 -2.58
CA ASP A 97 17.19 -18.25 -2.12
C ASP A 97 18.43 -17.58 -1.49
N SER A 98 18.96 -16.55 -2.15
CA SER A 98 20.12 -15.78 -1.67
C SER A 98 19.83 -15.05 -0.35
N SER A 99 18.68 -14.38 -0.24
CA SER A 99 18.28 -13.71 1.00
C SER A 99 18.13 -14.69 2.16
N ALA A 100 17.49 -15.81 1.90
CA ALA A 100 17.29 -16.84 2.91
C ALA A 100 18.62 -17.45 3.37
N TRP A 101 19.51 -17.77 2.42
CA TRP A 101 20.82 -18.32 2.73
C TRP A 101 21.69 -17.35 3.56
N LEU A 102 21.71 -16.07 3.21
CA LEU A 102 22.47 -15.05 3.95
C LEU A 102 21.93 -14.86 5.37
N ILE A 103 20.62 -14.76 5.55
CA ILE A 103 20.01 -14.61 6.86
C ILE A 103 20.22 -15.86 7.71
N TRP A 104 20.05 -17.06 7.12
CA TRP A 104 20.22 -18.33 7.84
C TRP A 104 21.62 -18.52 8.39
N ASN A 105 22.64 -18.16 7.61
CA ASN A 105 24.05 -18.32 8.00
C ASN A 105 24.59 -17.12 8.81
N SER A 106 23.80 -16.07 9.00
CA SER A 106 24.22 -14.92 9.81
C SER A 106 24.21 -15.27 11.32
N PRO A 107 25.25 -14.89 12.08
CA PRO A 107 25.23 -14.99 13.54
C PRO A 107 24.13 -14.12 14.17
N HIS A 108 23.59 -13.17 13.41
CA HIS A 108 22.53 -12.26 13.83
C HIS A 108 21.15 -12.62 13.27
N ARG A 109 20.94 -13.86 12.79
CA ARG A 109 19.70 -14.33 12.18
C ARG A 109 18.44 -13.92 12.95
N ASP A 110 18.40 -14.22 14.25
CA ASP A 110 17.21 -13.95 15.06
C ASP A 110 16.96 -12.44 15.26
N ALA A 111 18.04 -11.65 15.34
CA ALA A 111 17.96 -10.19 15.39
C ALA A 111 17.43 -9.60 14.07
N ILE A 112 17.91 -10.10 12.92
CA ILE A 112 17.44 -9.70 11.59
C ILE A 112 15.95 -10.02 11.47
N MET A 113 15.54 -11.26 11.76
CA MET A 113 14.14 -11.69 11.68
C MET A 113 13.24 -10.85 12.60
N THR A 114 13.69 -10.55 13.81
CA THR A 114 12.97 -9.67 14.74
C THR A 114 12.84 -8.24 14.18
N LYS A 115 13.92 -7.67 13.66
CA LYS A 115 13.90 -6.31 13.07
C LYS A 115 13.00 -6.21 11.87
N LEU A 116 12.91 -7.26 11.05
CA LEU A 116 12.05 -7.29 9.87
C LEU A 116 10.57 -7.52 10.24
N PHE A 117 10.27 -8.52 11.03
CA PHE A 117 8.90 -9.04 11.17
C PHE A 117 8.18 -8.66 12.47
N ASP A 118 8.90 -8.36 13.57
CA ASP A 118 8.24 -8.03 14.83
C ASP A 118 7.56 -6.65 14.77
N PRO A 119 6.22 -6.54 14.93
CA PRO A 119 5.51 -5.28 14.78
C PRO A 119 5.80 -4.27 15.90
N LYS A 120 6.38 -4.70 17.02
CA LYS A 120 6.73 -3.83 18.16
C LYS A 120 8.21 -3.46 18.14
N ARG A 121 9.11 -4.47 18.03
CA ARG A 121 10.55 -4.32 18.11
C ARG A 121 11.23 -4.07 16.77
N GLY A 122 10.53 -4.32 15.66
CA GLY A 122 10.98 -4.15 14.28
C GLY A 122 10.05 -3.27 13.47
N ILE A 123 10.03 -3.51 12.16
CA ILE A 123 9.18 -2.79 11.20
C ILE A 123 7.89 -3.54 10.85
N GLY A 124 7.68 -4.76 11.33
CA GLY A 124 6.43 -5.50 11.24
C GLY A 124 6.01 -5.87 9.82
N LEU A 125 6.94 -6.35 8.98
CA LEU A 125 6.60 -6.83 7.64
C LEU A 125 5.48 -7.87 7.72
N SER A 126 4.49 -7.75 6.83
CA SER A 126 3.28 -8.57 6.81
C SER A 126 2.98 -9.20 5.44
N ALA A 127 3.83 -8.96 4.43
CA ALA A 127 3.78 -9.62 3.13
C ALA A 127 5.16 -10.16 2.76
N VAL A 128 5.20 -11.36 2.20
CA VAL A 128 6.43 -11.98 1.71
C VAL A 128 6.16 -12.56 0.33
N ARG A 129 7.04 -12.28 -0.63
CA ARG A 129 7.04 -12.94 -1.93
C ARG A 129 8.10 -14.02 -1.97
N GLN A 130 7.71 -15.20 -2.43
CA GLN A 130 8.55 -16.39 -2.51
C GLN A 130 8.68 -16.83 -3.96
N PRO A 131 9.89 -16.93 -4.53
CA PRO A 131 10.08 -17.59 -5.81
C PRO A 131 9.68 -19.06 -5.77
N VAL A 132 9.05 -19.57 -6.84
CA VAL A 132 8.75 -20.98 -7.03
C VAL A 132 9.89 -21.60 -7.84
N GLY A 133 10.87 -22.15 -7.14
CA GLY A 133 12.17 -22.51 -7.70
C GLY A 133 13.15 -21.33 -7.72
N ALA A 134 14.15 -21.39 -8.58
CA ALA A 134 15.19 -20.38 -8.68
C ALA A 134 14.71 -19.10 -9.35
N SER A 135 15.24 -17.96 -8.88
CA SER A 135 15.18 -16.64 -9.51
C SER A 135 16.60 -16.20 -9.93
N ASP A 136 16.74 -14.94 -10.38
CA ASP A 136 18.04 -14.29 -10.60
C ASP A 136 18.87 -14.13 -9.30
N PHE A 137 18.23 -14.13 -8.13
CA PHE A 137 18.86 -14.14 -6.81
C PHE A 137 18.77 -15.52 -6.16
N SER A 138 19.29 -16.52 -6.85
CA SER A 138 19.50 -17.86 -6.34
C SER A 138 20.96 -18.27 -6.51
N ARG A 139 21.45 -19.13 -5.61
CA ARG A 139 22.83 -19.64 -5.64
C ARG A 139 23.07 -20.64 -6.77
N SER A 140 21.99 -21.23 -7.30
CA SER A 140 21.98 -22.11 -8.45
C SER A 140 20.62 -22.06 -9.14
N ALA A 141 20.57 -22.42 -10.43
CA ALA A 141 19.32 -22.58 -11.16
C ALA A 141 18.70 -23.94 -10.86
N TYR A 142 17.41 -23.96 -10.48
CA TYR A 142 16.65 -25.18 -10.18
C TYR A 142 15.13 -24.93 -10.30
N THR A 143 14.40 -26.02 -10.49
CA THR A 143 12.94 -26.08 -10.22
C THR A 143 12.67 -27.22 -9.22
N TYR A 144 11.41 -27.42 -8.89
CA TYR A 144 11.05 -28.55 -7.99
C TYR A 144 10.82 -29.86 -8.75
N ASP A 145 11.01 -29.89 -10.08
CA ASP A 145 10.83 -31.08 -10.90
C ASP A 145 11.84 -31.15 -12.05
N ASP A 146 13.13 -31.05 -11.70
CA ASP A 146 14.20 -31.16 -12.66
C ASP A 146 14.49 -32.61 -13.02
N VAL A 147 14.55 -32.90 -14.32
CA VAL A 147 14.90 -34.20 -14.87
C VAL A 147 16.13 -34.10 -15.79
N PRO A 148 16.89 -35.19 -16.01
CA PRO A 148 17.99 -35.22 -16.98
C PRO A 148 17.53 -34.76 -18.39
N LYS A 149 18.39 -34.05 -19.10
CA LYS A 149 18.09 -33.54 -20.43
C LYS A 149 17.53 -34.61 -21.35
N GLY A 150 16.41 -34.34 -22.01
CA GLY A 150 15.69 -35.26 -22.89
C GLY A 150 14.73 -36.21 -22.19
N GLN A 151 14.66 -36.19 -20.87
CA GLN A 151 13.61 -36.88 -20.09
C GLN A 151 12.45 -35.95 -19.76
N THR A 152 11.32 -36.54 -19.41
CA THR A 152 10.09 -35.85 -18.95
C THR A 152 9.54 -36.56 -17.72
N ASP A 153 8.74 -35.84 -16.91
CA ASP A 153 8.03 -36.41 -15.74
C ASP A 153 6.57 -35.93 -15.70
N PRO A 154 5.71 -36.41 -16.62
CA PRO A 154 4.33 -35.94 -16.72
C PRO A 154 3.48 -36.21 -15.47
N ASP A 155 3.87 -37.18 -14.65
CA ASP A 155 3.18 -37.51 -13.38
C ASP A 155 3.78 -36.75 -12.18
N LEU A 156 4.83 -35.95 -12.40
CA LEU A 156 5.56 -35.17 -11.37
C LEU A 156 6.01 -36.07 -10.20
N THR A 157 6.53 -37.24 -10.51
CA THR A 157 7.01 -38.23 -9.52
C THR A 157 8.30 -37.79 -8.83
N ARG A 158 9.06 -36.89 -9.49
CA ARG A 158 10.31 -36.31 -8.99
C ARG A 158 10.12 -34.95 -8.31
N PHE A 159 8.89 -34.45 -8.30
CA PHE A 159 8.60 -33.19 -7.63
C PHE A 159 9.03 -33.20 -6.18
N SER A 160 9.86 -32.22 -5.77
CA SER A 160 10.35 -32.10 -4.40
C SER A 160 10.71 -30.67 -4.05
N ILE A 161 10.27 -30.17 -2.88
CA ILE A 161 10.67 -28.88 -2.30
C ILE A 161 11.89 -29.01 -1.38
N ALA A 162 12.60 -30.13 -1.42
CA ALA A 162 13.74 -30.42 -0.52
C ALA A 162 14.86 -29.37 -0.59
N HIS A 163 14.97 -28.61 -1.70
CA HIS A 163 15.89 -27.50 -1.80
C HIS A 163 15.62 -26.42 -0.74
N ASP A 164 14.35 -26.17 -0.42
CA ASP A 164 13.93 -25.08 0.46
C ASP A 164 13.91 -25.48 1.94
N GLU A 165 13.92 -26.77 2.25
CA GLU A 165 13.85 -27.31 3.61
C GLU A 165 14.97 -26.84 4.53
N PRO A 166 16.25 -26.73 4.09
CA PRO A 166 17.35 -26.41 5.01
C PRO A 166 17.31 -24.99 5.59
N TYR A 167 16.81 -23.99 4.86
CA TYR A 167 16.88 -22.59 5.31
C TYR A 167 15.71 -21.72 4.84
N VAL A 168 15.08 -21.94 3.67
CA VAL A 168 13.97 -21.13 3.19
C VAL A 168 12.74 -21.34 4.05
N LEU A 169 12.23 -22.57 4.11
CA LEU A 169 11.03 -22.90 4.86
C LEU A 169 11.15 -22.60 6.38
N PRO A 170 12.28 -22.89 7.06
CA PRO A 170 12.44 -22.51 8.45
C PRO A 170 12.31 -21.00 8.68
N LEU A 171 12.86 -20.16 7.79
CA LEU A 171 12.77 -18.70 7.91
C LEU A 171 11.37 -18.18 7.59
N LEU A 172 10.67 -18.75 6.60
CA LEU A 172 9.28 -18.39 6.30
C LEU A 172 8.35 -18.73 7.48
N ARG A 173 8.51 -19.91 8.09
CA ARG A 173 7.79 -20.25 9.33
C ARG A 173 8.11 -19.26 10.45
N ARG A 174 9.40 -18.95 10.63
CA ARG A 174 9.84 -18.01 11.64
C ARG A 174 9.26 -16.60 11.45
N ALA A 175 9.17 -16.13 10.21
CA ALA A 175 8.51 -14.86 9.89
C ALA A 175 7.05 -14.85 10.37
N ARG A 176 6.30 -15.93 10.10
CA ARG A 176 4.90 -16.08 10.52
C ARG A 176 4.74 -16.28 12.03
N GLU A 177 5.66 -16.94 12.70
CA GLU A 177 5.68 -17.05 14.16
C GLU A 177 5.86 -15.67 14.83
N ILE A 178 6.77 -14.85 14.29
CA ILE A 178 7.04 -13.50 14.81
C ILE A 178 5.86 -12.56 14.50
N ASN A 179 5.32 -12.64 13.27
CA ASN A 179 4.16 -11.86 12.84
C ASN A 179 3.09 -12.79 12.23
N PRO A 180 2.10 -13.22 13.01
CA PRO A 180 1.03 -14.12 12.51
C PRO A 180 0.19 -13.54 11.38
N GLN A 181 0.25 -12.22 11.14
CA GLN A 181 -0.44 -11.56 10.03
C GLN A 181 0.33 -11.67 8.70
N THR A 182 1.51 -12.30 8.69
CA THR A 182 2.31 -12.46 7.47
C THR A 182 1.59 -13.34 6.45
N THR A 183 1.41 -12.80 5.25
CA THR A 183 0.86 -13.47 4.07
C THR A 183 1.97 -13.78 3.07
N PHE A 184 1.78 -14.84 2.28
CA PHE A 184 2.75 -15.29 1.29
C PHE A 184 2.15 -15.19 -0.12
N LEU A 185 2.91 -14.56 -1.02
CA LEU A 185 2.72 -14.53 -2.47
C LEU A 185 3.83 -15.36 -3.12
N ALA A 186 3.54 -16.16 -4.12
CA ALA A 186 4.57 -16.92 -4.83
C ALA A 186 4.52 -16.69 -6.34
N SER A 187 5.70 -16.76 -6.99
CA SER A 187 5.87 -16.53 -8.43
C SER A 187 7.01 -17.38 -8.99
N PRO A 188 6.81 -18.15 -10.08
CA PRO A 188 7.89 -18.85 -10.77
C PRO A 188 8.59 -17.95 -11.80
N TRP A 189 9.91 -18.12 -11.95
CA TRP A 189 10.69 -17.53 -13.07
C TRP A 189 10.65 -18.42 -14.30
N SER A 190 10.57 -19.72 -14.12
CA SER A 190 10.52 -20.71 -15.19
C SER A 190 9.74 -21.95 -14.76
N ALA A 191 9.04 -22.55 -15.70
CA ALA A 191 8.62 -23.93 -15.58
C ALA A 191 9.85 -24.88 -15.68
N PRO A 192 9.75 -26.15 -15.23
CA PRO A 192 10.74 -27.18 -15.49
C PRO A 192 11.16 -27.21 -16.97
N ALA A 193 12.47 -27.37 -17.23
CA ALA A 193 13.04 -27.27 -18.57
C ALA A 193 12.32 -28.14 -19.61
N TRP A 194 11.94 -29.34 -19.25
CA TRP A 194 11.27 -30.28 -20.14
C TRP A 194 9.87 -29.87 -20.59
N MET A 195 9.20 -29.00 -19.82
CA MET A 195 7.88 -28.43 -20.18
C MET A 195 7.98 -27.29 -21.19
N LYS A 196 9.18 -26.78 -21.48
CA LYS A 196 9.39 -25.57 -22.27
C LYS A 196 9.84 -25.86 -23.69
N THR A 197 9.57 -24.92 -24.59
CA THR A 197 9.99 -24.98 -26.01
C THR A 197 11.50 -24.96 -26.19
N SER A 198 12.25 -24.31 -25.26
CA SER A 198 13.71 -24.29 -25.26
C SER A 198 14.32 -25.60 -24.75
N GLY A 199 13.61 -26.37 -23.94
CA GLY A 199 14.21 -27.50 -23.22
C GLY A 199 15.24 -27.11 -22.16
N GLU A 200 15.28 -25.82 -21.77
CA GLU A 200 16.20 -25.22 -20.80
C GLU A 200 15.42 -24.35 -19.81
N LEU A 201 16.00 -24.06 -18.62
CA LEU A 201 15.39 -23.13 -17.66
C LEU A 201 15.41 -21.68 -18.17
N ILE A 202 16.35 -21.34 -19.03
CA ILE A 202 16.52 -20.01 -19.61
C ILE A 202 15.75 -19.91 -20.94
N GLY A 203 14.94 -18.86 -21.08
CA GLY A 203 14.19 -18.55 -22.29
C GLY A 203 13.11 -19.57 -22.65
N GLY A 204 12.59 -19.49 -23.86
CA GLY A 204 11.47 -20.31 -24.34
C GLY A 204 10.13 -19.97 -23.71
N SER A 205 9.12 -20.77 -24.03
CA SER A 205 7.74 -20.62 -23.55
C SER A 205 7.22 -21.98 -23.07
N LEU A 206 6.18 -21.97 -22.24
CA LEU A 206 5.49 -23.18 -21.81
C LEU A 206 4.79 -23.83 -23.02
N LYS A 207 5.01 -25.12 -23.22
CA LYS A 207 4.31 -25.87 -24.27
C LYS A 207 2.85 -26.11 -23.87
N ARG A 208 1.90 -25.92 -24.79
CA ARG A 208 0.47 -26.06 -24.51
C ARG A 208 0.08 -27.44 -24.01
N GLU A 209 0.72 -28.50 -24.50
CA GLU A 209 0.52 -29.86 -24.05
C GLU A 209 0.89 -30.07 -22.57
N HIS A 210 1.69 -29.20 -22.00
CA HIS A 210 2.09 -29.24 -20.58
C HIS A 210 1.31 -28.31 -19.66
N HIS A 211 0.32 -27.55 -20.16
CA HIS A 211 -0.48 -26.65 -19.31
C HIS A 211 -1.08 -27.36 -18.10
N GLN A 212 -1.71 -28.54 -18.29
CA GLN A 212 -2.31 -29.27 -17.16
C GLN A 212 -1.26 -29.81 -16.19
N VAL A 213 -0.11 -30.29 -16.70
CA VAL A 213 0.97 -30.81 -15.84
C VAL A 213 1.60 -29.67 -15.03
N TYR A 214 1.79 -28.51 -15.66
CA TYR A 214 2.31 -27.32 -14.96
C TYR A 214 1.32 -26.77 -13.93
N ALA A 215 0.02 -26.83 -14.20
CA ALA A 215 -0.99 -26.53 -13.20
C ALA A 215 -0.94 -27.51 -12.00
N ASN A 216 -0.72 -28.80 -12.26
CA ASN A 216 -0.52 -29.80 -11.21
C ASN A 216 0.78 -29.56 -10.42
N TYR A 217 1.84 -29.05 -11.05
CA TYR A 217 3.08 -28.62 -10.38
C TYR A 217 2.78 -27.49 -9.37
N PHE A 218 1.98 -26.48 -9.74
CA PHE A 218 1.52 -25.47 -8.78
C PHE A 218 0.75 -26.06 -7.62
N VAL A 219 -0.17 -26.98 -7.89
CA VAL A 219 -0.96 -27.62 -6.84
C VAL A 219 -0.05 -28.38 -5.87
N LYS A 220 0.92 -29.16 -6.37
CA LYS A 220 1.91 -29.87 -5.52
C LYS A 220 2.73 -28.88 -4.68
N PHE A 221 3.20 -27.79 -5.27
CA PHE A 221 3.92 -26.74 -4.57
C PHE A 221 3.08 -26.13 -3.43
N LEU A 222 1.85 -25.69 -3.73
CA LEU A 222 0.94 -25.08 -2.77
C LEU A 222 0.61 -26.01 -1.61
N GLN A 223 0.38 -27.30 -1.90
CA GLN A 223 0.14 -28.32 -0.88
C GLN A 223 1.37 -28.56 -0.02
N ALA A 224 2.55 -28.74 -0.62
CA ALA A 224 3.79 -28.97 0.10
C ALA A 224 4.16 -27.78 1.01
N TYR A 225 3.99 -26.55 0.54
CA TYR A 225 4.24 -25.35 1.34
C TYR A 225 3.21 -25.18 2.48
N ARG A 226 1.92 -25.44 2.20
CA ARG A 226 0.89 -25.47 3.25
C ARG A 226 1.22 -26.49 4.34
N ASP A 227 1.58 -27.71 3.94
CA ASP A 227 1.89 -28.80 4.86
C ASP A 227 3.19 -28.54 5.64
N ALA A 228 4.12 -27.75 5.05
CA ALA A 228 5.28 -27.20 5.73
C ALA A 228 4.96 -25.99 6.66
N GLY A 229 3.70 -25.57 6.81
CA GLY A 229 3.28 -24.46 7.66
C GLY A 229 3.38 -23.06 7.02
N VAL A 230 3.55 -22.99 5.70
CA VAL A 230 3.67 -21.76 4.90
C VAL A 230 2.55 -21.71 3.85
N PRO A 231 1.28 -21.46 4.22
CA PRO A 231 0.18 -21.39 3.26
C PRO A 231 0.34 -20.16 2.35
N VAL A 232 0.41 -20.40 1.04
CA VAL A 232 0.53 -19.36 0.01
C VAL A 232 -0.86 -18.84 -0.35
N SER A 233 -1.09 -17.55 -0.14
CA SER A 233 -2.39 -16.89 -0.35
C SER A 233 -2.60 -16.40 -1.78
N LEU A 234 -1.51 -16.05 -2.47
CA LEU A 234 -1.52 -15.48 -3.82
C LEU A 234 -0.44 -16.15 -4.66
N VAL A 235 -0.72 -16.36 -5.95
CA VAL A 235 0.28 -16.80 -6.93
C VAL A 235 0.15 -15.97 -8.20
N THR A 236 1.28 -15.78 -8.90
CA THR A 236 1.29 -15.35 -10.30
C THR A 236 1.70 -16.53 -11.19
N PRO A 237 1.18 -16.65 -12.40
CA PRO A 237 1.54 -17.77 -13.30
C PRO A 237 3.00 -17.73 -13.76
N GLN A 238 3.57 -16.51 -13.85
CA GLN A 238 4.92 -16.27 -14.37
C GLN A 238 5.42 -14.91 -13.89
N ASN A 239 6.66 -14.85 -13.37
CA ASN A 239 7.38 -13.60 -13.16
C ASN A 239 7.80 -13.01 -14.51
N GLU A 240 7.53 -11.72 -14.71
CA GLU A 240 7.94 -10.93 -15.87
C GLU A 240 7.69 -11.64 -17.22
N PRO A 241 6.44 -11.94 -17.55
CA PRO A 241 6.10 -12.83 -18.67
C PRO A 241 6.52 -12.32 -20.06
N GLU A 242 6.85 -11.03 -20.20
CA GLU A 242 7.33 -10.45 -21.45
C GLU A 242 8.87 -10.27 -21.48
N PHE A 243 9.58 -10.76 -20.45
CA PHE A 243 11.03 -10.64 -20.36
C PHE A 243 11.71 -12.02 -20.44
N SER A 244 12.74 -12.13 -21.29
CA SER A 244 13.53 -13.35 -21.47
C SER A 244 14.98 -13.09 -21.12
N PRO A 245 15.42 -13.37 -19.89
CA PRO A 245 16.81 -13.22 -19.49
C PRO A 245 17.73 -14.20 -20.23
N GLY A 246 19.00 -13.83 -20.38
CA GLY A 246 20.02 -14.67 -21.04
C GLY A 246 20.89 -15.48 -20.08
N ASN A 247 20.79 -15.28 -18.76
CA ASN A 247 21.75 -15.79 -17.77
C ASN A 247 21.13 -16.37 -16.50
N TYR A 248 19.80 -16.32 -16.35
CA TYR A 248 19.08 -16.92 -15.23
C TYR A 248 17.72 -17.48 -15.69
N PRO A 249 17.03 -18.29 -14.89
CA PRO A 249 15.74 -18.85 -15.27
C PRO A 249 14.73 -17.79 -15.70
N GLY A 250 14.06 -18.01 -16.81
CA GLY A 250 13.02 -17.12 -17.33
C GLY A 250 12.21 -17.80 -18.42
N MET A 251 10.98 -17.36 -18.63
CA MET A 251 10.06 -17.94 -19.59
C MET A 251 9.11 -16.88 -20.13
N LEU A 252 8.99 -16.80 -21.45
CA LEU A 252 8.00 -15.94 -22.10
C LEU A 252 6.60 -16.55 -22.00
N MET A 253 5.63 -15.70 -21.73
CA MET A 253 4.21 -16.06 -21.71
C MET A 253 3.41 -14.84 -22.22
N SER A 254 2.75 -14.94 -23.37
CA SER A 254 1.90 -13.87 -23.86
C SER A 254 0.66 -13.70 -22.98
N ALA A 255 -0.03 -12.56 -23.08
CA ALA A 255 -1.29 -12.34 -22.35
C ALA A 255 -2.34 -13.41 -22.69
N GLN A 256 -2.40 -13.84 -23.96
CA GLN A 256 -3.30 -14.92 -24.39
C GLN A 256 -2.89 -16.27 -23.80
N ASP A 257 -1.57 -16.61 -23.80
CA ASP A 257 -1.10 -17.87 -23.20
C ASP A 257 -1.33 -17.88 -21.69
N GLN A 258 -1.18 -16.72 -21.02
CA GLN A 258 -1.47 -16.60 -19.59
C GLN A 258 -2.98 -16.76 -19.32
N ALA A 259 -3.83 -16.17 -20.14
CA ALA A 259 -5.28 -16.34 -20.06
C ALA A 259 -5.71 -17.80 -20.28
N ASP A 260 -5.18 -18.44 -21.34
CA ASP A 260 -5.41 -19.86 -21.65
C ASP A 260 -4.96 -20.76 -20.48
N PHE A 261 -3.79 -20.47 -19.91
CA PHE A 261 -3.25 -21.25 -18.78
C PHE A 261 -4.08 -21.06 -17.51
N ILE A 262 -4.40 -19.80 -17.15
CA ILE A 262 -5.23 -19.52 -15.96
C ILE A 262 -6.61 -20.15 -16.10
N GLY A 263 -7.30 -19.86 -17.20
CA GLY A 263 -8.69 -20.27 -17.40
C GLY A 263 -8.88 -21.77 -17.66
N GLY A 264 -7.96 -22.35 -18.45
CA GLY A 264 -8.05 -23.74 -18.89
C GLY A 264 -7.42 -24.77 -17.95
N ALA A 265 -6.41 -24.39 -17.18
CA ALA A 265 -5.63 -25.33 -16.39
C ALA A 265 -5.45 -24.92 -14.91
N LEU A 266 -4.77 -23.78 -14.64
CA LEU A 266 -4.34 -23.42 -13.28
C LEU A 266 -5.52 -23.14 -12.35
N GLY A 267 -6.45 -22.28 -12.76
CA GLY A 267 -7.64 -21.94 -11.96
C GLY A 267 -8.49 -23.14 -11.62
N PRO A 268 -8.89 -23.97 -12.61
CA PRO A 268 -9.56 -25.24 -12.36
C PRO A 268 -8.78 -26.21 -11.46
N ALA A 269 -7.44 -26.28 -11.59
CA ALA A 269 -6.62 -27.19 -10.76
C ALA A 269 -6.59 -26.76 -9.29
N ILE A 270 -6.36 -25.49 -9.01
CA ILE A 270 -6.39 -24.92 -7.64
C ILE A 270 -7.78 -25.14 -7.02
N SER A 271 -8.85 -24.86 -7.77
CA SER A 271 -10.23 -25.04 -7.30
C SER A 271 -10.54 -26.50 -6.98
N ARG A 272 -10.17 -27.44 -7.87
CA ARG A 272 -10.38 -28.90 -7.62
C ARG A 272 -9.58 -29.41 -6.42
N ALA A 273 -8.41 -28.82 -6.16
CA ALA A 273 -7.59 -29.18 -5.01
C ALA A 273 -8.10 -28.61 -3.68
N GLY A 274 -9.16 -27.79 -3.70
CA GLY A 274 -9.72 -27.15 -2.50
C GLY A 274 -8.73 -26.18 -1.84
N LEU A 275 -7.91 -25.48 -2.62
CA LEU A 275 -6.94 -24.52 -2.13
C LEU A 275 -7.51 -23.10 -2.19
N ASP A 276 -7.30 -22.31 -1.12
CA ASP A 276 -7.76 -20.93 -1.02
C ASP A 276 -6.82 -19.93 -1.74
N THR A 277 -5.80 -20.43 -2.43
CA THR A 277 -4.84 -19.62 -3.16
C THR A 277 -5.50 -18.92 -4.33
N ARG A 278 -5.31 -17.59 -4.44
CA ARG A 278 -5.86 -16.74 -5.48
C ARG A 278 -4.79 -16.41 -6.52
N ILE A 279 -5.20 -16.21 -7.77
CA ILE A 279 -4.29 -15.95 -8.89
C ILE A 279 -4.27 -14.46 -9.21
N LEU A 280 -3.08 -13.88 -9.37
CA LEU A 280 -2.86 -12.55 -9.93
C LEU A 280 -2.28 -12.68 -11.33
N ALA A 281 -2.83 -11.96 -12.27
CA ALA A 281 -2.32 -11.88 -13.63
C ALA A 281 -1.11 -10.94 -13.73
N PHE A 282 -0.31 -11.09 -14.78
CA PHE A 282 0.78 -10.22 -15.20
C PHE A 282 2.05 -10.43 -14.37
N ASP A 283 2.30 -9.64 -13.31
CA ASP A 283 3.53 -9.68 -12.50
C ASP A 283 4.74 -9.07 -13.25
N HIS A 284 4.56 -7.84 -13.80
CA HIS A 284 5.56 -7.13 -14.58
C HIS A 284 5.35 -5.61 -14.54
N ASN A 285 6.11 -4.86 -15.32
CA ASN A 285 6.28 -3.42 -15.26
C ASN A 285 5.01 -2.61 -15.59
N TRP A 286 4.93 -1.41 -15.01
CA TRP A 286 3.81 -0.48 -15.22
C TRP A 286 3.63 -0.02 -16.68
N ASP A 287 4.67 -0.06 -17.53
CA ASP A 287 4.58 0.40 -18.93
C ASP A 287 3.74 -0.51 -19.85
N ARG A 288 3.27 -1.67 -19.34
CA ARG A 288 2.53 -2.67 -20.13
C ARG A 288 1.11 -2.94 -19.60
N PRO A 289 0.27 -1.90 -19.34
CA PRO A 289 -1.08 -2.10 -18.77
C PRO A 289 -2.02 -2.89 -19.69
N GLY A 290 -1.73 -2.98 -20.97
CA GLY A 290 -2.50 -3.78 -21.92
C GLY A 290 -2.54 -5.26 -21.56
N TYR A 291 -1.42 -5.80 -21.07
CA TYR A 291 -1.32 -7.22 -20.73
C TYR A 291 -2.35 -7.67 -19.68
N PRO A 292 -2.38 -7.11 -18.45
CA PRO A 292 -3.39 -7.53 -17.47
C PRO A 292 -4.82 -7.22 -17.92
N LEU A 293 -5.03 -6.16 -18.70
CA LEU A 293 -6.35 -5.87 -19.28
C LEU A 293 -6.80 -6.97 -20.24
N ASP A 294 -5.92 -7.49 -21.09
CA ASP A 294 -6.24 -8.55 -22.04
C ASP A 294 -6.54 -9.88 -21.32
N VAL A 295 -5.76 -10.23 -20.28
CA VAL A 295 -6.07 -11.41 -19.44
C VAL A 295 -7.41 -11.26 -18.74
N LEU A 296 -7.74 -10.07 -18.22
CA LEU A 296 -9.00 -9.84 -17.51
C LEU A 296 -10.21 -9.72 -18.43
N ARG A 297 -10.03 -9.44 -19.74
CA ARG A 297 -11.09 -9.47 -20.75
C ARG A 297 -11.48 -10.89 -21.15
N ASP A 298 -10.58 -11.85 -21.03
CA ASP A 298 -10.92 -13.25 -21.23
C ASP A 298 -11.82 -13.75 -20.10
N SER A 299 -13.08 -14.06 -20.42
CA SER A 299 -14.09 -14.41 -19.42
C SER A 299 -13.77 -15.68 -18.64
N THR A 300 -13.01 -16.62 -19.23
CA THR A 300 -12.61 -17.86 -18.60
C THR A 300 -11.48 -17.61 -17.60
N ALA A 301 -10.47 -16.85 -18.00
CA ALA A 301 -9.37 -16.44 -17.11
C ALA A 301 -9.87 -15.53 -15.99
N ALA A 302 -10.67 -14.52 -16.31
CA ALA A 302 -11.21 -13.55 -15.35
C ALA A 302 -11.97 -14.22 -14.19
N ARG A 303 -12.63 -15.35 -14.45
CA ARG A 303 -13.34 -16.14 -13.44
C ARG A 303 -12.42 -16.62 -12.31
N TYR A 304 -11.15 -16.93 -12.61
CA TYR A 304 -10.17 -17.45 -11.66
C TYR A 304 -9.14 -16.40 -11.24
N THR A 305 -9.10 -15.23 -11.90
CA THR A 305 -8.14 -14.17 -11.62
C THR A 305 -8.68 -13.22 -10.55
N ALA A 306 -8.01 -13.11 -9.43
CA ALA A 306 -8.36 -12.20 -8.35
C ALA A 306 -7.99 -10.74 -8.67
N GLY A 307 -6.92 -10.53 -9.44
CA GLY A 307 -6.42 -9.19 -9.75
C GLY A 307 -5.16 -9.23 -10.62
N SER A 308 -4.39 -8.16 -10.56
CA SER A 308 -3.13 -7.96 -11.29
C SER A 308 -1.97 -7.59 -10.38
N ALA A 309 -0.75 -7.94 -10.79
CA ALA A 309 0.49 -7.68 -10.08
C ALA A 309 1.42 -6.81 -10.95
N PHE A 310 2.13 -5.86 -10.29
CA PHE A 310 2.97 -4.88 -10.98
C PHE A 310 4.37 -4.77 -10.40
N HIS A 311 5.34 -4.42 -11.26
CA HIS A 311 6.72 -4.09 -10.96
C HIS A 311 7.05 -2.65 -11.34
N CYS A 312 8.23 -2.15 -10.90
CA CYS A 312 8.61 -0.74 -10.98
C CYS A 312 9.63 -0.37 -12.06
N TYR A 313 10.16 -1.33 -12.80
CA TYR A 313 11.36 -1.10 -13.61
C TYR A 313 11.11 -0.29 -14.89
N ALA A 314 9.84 -0.12 -15.28
CA ALA A 314 9.43 0.77 -16.36
C ALA A 314 7.99 1.27 -16.14
N GLY A 315 7.69 2.49 -16.61
CA GLY A 315 6.38 3.12 -16.47
C GLY A 315 6.19 3.83 -15.13
N GLU A 316 4.94 4.14 -14.80
CA GLU A 316 4.55 4.95 -13.64
C GLU A 316 3.35 4.32 -12.91
N PRO A 317 3.24 4.47 -11.58
CA PRO A 317 2.21 3.80 -10.77
C PRO A 317 0.77 4.19 -11.12
N GLY A 318 0.55 5.34 -11.77
CA GLY A 318 -0.78 5.79 -12.21
C GLY A 318 -1.52 4.81 -13.12
N VAL A 319 -0.79 3.97 -13.83
CA VAL A 319 -1.32 2.93 -14.72
C VAL A 319 -2.19 1.89 -14.00
N GLN A 320 -1.91 1.63 -12.73
CA GLN A 320 -2.70 0.72 -11.88
C GLN A 320 -4.16 1.18 -11.80
N THR A 321 -4.40 2.50 -11.76
CA THR A 321 -5.75 3.07 -11.77
C THR A 321 -6.49 2.76 -13.07
N ASN A 322 -5.83 2.69 -14.23
CA ASN A 322 -6.47 2.32 -15.49
C ASN A 322 -7.00 0.88 -15.45
N VAL A 323 -6.22 -0.05 -14.87
CA VAL A 323 -6.65 -1.44 -14.71
C VAL A 323 -7.79 -1.55 -13.70
N HIS A 324 -7.69 -0.85 -12.56
CA HIS A 324 -8.75 -0.80 -11.57
C HIS A 324 -10.05 -0.24 -12.15
N ASN A 325 -10.00 0.87 -12.89
CA ASN A 325 -11.20 1.49 -13.47
C ASN A 325 -11.86 0.59 -14.51
N ALA A 326 -11.08 -0.16 -15.29
CA ALA A 326 -11.61 -1.12 -16.24
C ALA A 326 -12.24 -2.35 -15.55
N PHE A 327 -11.72 -2.75 -14.39
CA PHE A 327 -12.16 -3.93 -13.63
C PHE A 327 -12.20 -3.63 -12.12
N PRO A 328 -13.15 -2.81 -11.64
CA PRO A 328 -13.16 -2.32 -10.24
C PRO A 328 -13.36 -3.42 -9.20
N GLY A 329 -13.87 -4.58 -9.59
CA GLY A 329 -13.98 -5.77 -8.73
C GLY A 329 -12.69 -6.60 -8.64
N LYS A 330 -11.61 -6.21 -9.35
CA LYS A 330 -10.33 -6.91 -9.35
C LYS A 330 -9.29 -6.17 -8.52
N GLU A 331 -8.47 -6.96 -7.83
CA GLU A 331 -7.42 -6.43 -6.96
C GLU A 331 -6.22 -5.91 -7.76
N VAL A 332 -5.50 -4.96 -7.20
CA VAL A 332 -4.21 -4.48 -7.69
C VAL A 332 -3.17 -4.73 -6.61
N HIS A 333 -2.05 -5.34 -6.98
CA HIS A 333 -0.93 -5.62 -6.08
C HIS A 333 0.36 -5.07 -6.69
N PHE A 334 1.23 -4.52 -5.86
CA PHE A 334 2.59 -4.18 -6.27
C PHE A 334 3.53 -5.23 -5.67
N THR A 335 4.23 -5.98 -6.52
CA THR A 335 4.83 -7.26 -6.16
C THR A 335 6.34 -7.31 -6.24
N GLU A 336 6.99 -6.33 -6.91
CA GLU A 336 8.46 -6.28 -6.97
C GLU A 336 9.01 -4.89 -7.28
N CYS A 337 10.06 -4.51 -6.56
CA CYS A 337 10.97 -3.42 -6.90
C CYS A 337 12.30 -3.58 -6.16
N SER A 338 13.43 -3.54 -6.85
CA SER A 338 14.76 -3.50 -6.26
C SER A 338 15.22 -2.06 -6.07
N GLY A 339 15.91 -1.77 -4.98
CA GLY A 339 16.77 -0.60 -4.93
C GLY A 339 18.04 -0.85 -5.77
N ILE A 340 18.67 0.23 -6.22
CA ILE A 340 19.88 0.18 -7.07
C ILE A 340 20.91 1.18 -6.51
N LYS A 341 22.17 0.77 -6.49
CA LYS A 341 23.29 1.66 -6.13
C LYS A 341 23.38 2.79 -7.18
N THR A 342 23.17 4.03 -6.74
CA THR A 342 23.20 5.24 -7.59
C THR A 342 24.48 6.06 -7.43
N GLY A 343 25.34 5.69 -6.48
CA GLY A 343 26.58 6.37 -6.14
C GLY A 343 27.21 5.77 -4.91
N ASP A 344 27.76 6.61 -4.04
CA ASP A 344 28.20 6.18 -2.72
C ASP A 344 26.99 5.79 -1.83
N GLU A 345 27.27 5.31 -0.63
CA GLU A 345 26.24 4.81 0.29
C GLU A 345 25.26 5.91 0.71
N ALA A 346 25.73 7.16 0.90
CA ALA A 346 24.88 8.26 1.33
C ALA A 346 23.93 8.68 0.21
N ARG A 347 24.43 8.79 -1.01
CA ARG A 347 23.62 9.11 -2.20
C ARG A 347 22.61 8.00 -2.49
N THR A 348 23.06 6.74 -2.49
CA THR A 348 22.17 5.59 -2.70
C THR A 348 21.04 5.57 -1.67
N PHE A 349 21.34 5.86 -0.39
CA PHE A 349 20.33 5.94 0.65
C PHE A 349 19.30 7.04 0.37
N ALA A 350 19.76 8.26 0.07
CA ALA A 350 18.89 9.41 -0.18
C ALA A 350 18.00 9.21 -1.41
N ASP A 351 18.58 8.73 -2.51
CA ASP A 351 17.87 8.48 -3.78
C ASP A 351 16.82 7.37 -3.59
N THR A 352 17.18 6.25 -2.96
CA THR A 352 16.26 5.13 -2.69
C THR A 352 15.14 5.55 -1.73
N LEU A 353 15.46 6.24 -0.63
CA LEU A 353 14.47 6.73 0.33
C LEU A 353 13.42 7.58 -0.37
N SER A 354 13.86 8.56 -1.18
CA SER A 354 12.96 9.48 -1.87
C SER A 354 12.15 8.76 -2.95
N TRP A 355 12.82 8.04 -3.85
CA TRP A 355 12.16 7.43 -5.00
C TRP A 355 11.14 6.34 -4.59
N GLN A 356 11.53 5.43 -3.70
CA GLN A 356 10.64 4.35 -3.27
C GLN A 356 9.48 4.86 -2.42
N THR A 357 9.70 5.82 -1.53
CA THR A 357 8.59 6.41 -0.77
C THR A 357 7.59 7.06 -1.70
N ARG A 358 8.05 7.86 -2.67
CA ARG A 358 7.19 8.55 -3.60
C ARG A 358 6.42 7.60 -4.52
N ASN A 359 7.12 6.68 -5.19
CA ASN A 359 6.51 5.86 -6.24
C ASN A 359 5.82 4.60 -5.69
N LEU A 360 6.38 3.98 -4.64
CA LEU A 360 5.89 2.70 -4.13
C LEU A 360 4.92 2.91 -2.97
N ILE A 361 5.36 3.61 -1.91
CA ILE A 361 4.53 3.77 -0.72
C ILE A 361 3.34 4.70 -1.01
N ILE A 362 3.61 5.87 -1.57
CA ILE A 362 2.57 6.86 -1.88
C ILE A 362 1.93 6.54 -3.23
N GLY A 363 2.74 6.43 -4.29
CA GLY A 363 2.27 6.28 -5.66
C GLY A 363 1.44 5.01 -5.87
N ALA A 364 2.00 3.83 -5.62
CA ALA A 364 1.28 2.58 -5.85
C ALA A 364 0.03 2.46 -4.96
N THR A 365 0.11 2.85 -3.67
CA THR A 365 -1.06 2.76 -2.79
C THR A 365 -2.15 3.77 -3.13
N ARG A 366 -1.81 4.99 -3.58
CA ARG A 366 -2.82 5.93 -4.10
C ARG A 366 -3.45 5.44 -5.40
N ASN A 367 -2.77 4.56 -6.13
CA ASN A 367 -3.24 3.92 -7.34
C ASN A 367 -3.66 2.45 -7.10
N TRP A 368 -4.40 2.21 -6.03
CA TRP A 368 -5.15 0.99 -5.72
C TRP A 368 -4.33 -0.23 -5.27
N ALA A 369 -2.99 -0.15 -5.16
CA ALA A 369 -2.23 -1.29 -4.65
C ALA A 369 -2.67 -1.66 -3.23
N LYS A 370 -3.02 -2.93 -3.05
CA LYS A 370 -3.39 -3.53 -1.75
C LYS A 370 -2.17 -4.02 -0.97
N SER A 371 -1.06 -4.25 -1.67
CA SER A 371 0.24 -4.59 -1.09
C SER A 371 1.37 -3.87 -1.82
N VAL A 372 2.48 -3.66 -1.11
CA VAL A 372 3.75 -3.24 -1.70
C VAL A 372 4.83 -4.19 -1.20
N VAL A 373 5.45 -4.90 -2.14
CA VAL A 373 6.49 -5.89 -1.87
C VAL A 373 7.74 -5.51 -2.65
N LEU A 374 8.85 -5.31 -1.93
CA LEU A 374 10.15 -5.07 -2.54
C LEU A 374 10.81 -6.38 -2.96
N TRP A 375 11.93 -6.28 -3.70
CA TRP A 375 12.71 -7.46 -4.05
C TRP A 375 13.48 -7.99 -2.83
N ASN A 376 14.74 -8.21 -2.86
CA ASN A 376 15.49 -8.96 -1.87
C ASN A 376 15.39 -8.47 -0.42
N LEU A 377 15.03 -9.33 0.53
CA LEU A 377 15.12 -9.06 1.97
C LEU A 377 16.56 -8.84 2.43
N ALA A 378 17.51 -9.59 1.88
CA ALA A 378 18.92 -9.48 2.23
C ALA A 378 19.81 -9.74 1.02
N LEU A 379 20.86 -8.94 0.89
CA LEU A 379 21.98 -9.18 -0.02
C LEU A 379 23.30 -9.00 0.73
N ASP A 380 24.41 -9.50 0.19
CA ASP A 380 25.73 -9.23 0.73
C ASP A 380 26.24 -7.83 0.30
N GLN A 381 27.44 -7.46 0.74
CA GLN A 381 28.06 -6.18 0.41
C GLN A 381 28.34 -5.97 -1.08
N ASN A 382 28.37 -7.04 -1.86
CA ASN A 382 28.60 -7.03 -3.31
C ASN A 382 27.30 -7.02 -4.13
N GLY A 383 26.13 -7.05 -3.46
CA GLY A 383 24.82 -7.14 -4.10
C GLY A 383 24.44 -8.56 -4.48
N GLY A 384 25.04 -9.58 -3.85
CA GLY A 384 24.82 -11.00 -4.14
C GLY A 384 24.36 -11.81 -2.93
N PRO A 385 24.37 -13.16 -3.05
CA PRO A 385 24.58 -13.97 -4.25
C PRO A 385 23.57 -13.68 -5.36
N THR A 386 24.03 -13.59 -6.61
CA THR A 386 23.16 -13.30 -7.76
C THR A 386 23.71 -13.90 -9.05
N MET A 387 22.82 -14.21 -9.99
CA MET A 387 23.16 -14.58 -11.37
C MET A 387 23.14 -13.35 -12.30
N ASN A 388 22.67 -12.18 -11.82
CA ASN A 388 22.41 -11.02 -12.68
C ASN A 388 22.88 -9.68 -12.06
N CYS A 389 22.07 -9.08 -11.19
CA CYS A 389 22.24 -7.70 -10.75
C CYS A 389 23.22 -7.58 -9.59
N THR A 390 24.42 -7.04 -9.82
CA THR A 390 25.41 -6.74 -8.77
C THR A 390 25.29 -5.33 -8.17
N THR A 391 24.46 -4.49 -8.78
CA THR A 391 24.16 -3.12 -8.30
C THR A 391 22.88 -3.05 -7.50
N CYS A 392 22.11 -4.14 -7.45
CA CYS A 392 20.88 -4.20 -6.64
C CYS A 392 21.17 -4.10 -5.14
N THR A 393 20.24 -3.51 -4.40
CA THR A 393 20.26 -3.42 -2.94
C THR A 393 19.11 -4.25 -2.34
N GLY A 394 19.32 -4.75 -1.14
CA GLY A 394 18.27 -5.44 -0.36
C GLY A 394 17.77 -4.57 0.78
N VAL A 395 16.72 -5.02 1.45
CA VAL A 395 16.23 -4.37 2.69
C VAL A 395 17.33 -4.34 3.75
N THR A 396 18.14 -5.39 3.80
CA THR A 396 19.33 -5.48 4.66
C THR A 396 20.55 -5.89 3.87
N THR A 397 21.72 -5.44 4.31
CA THR A 397 23.02 -5.97 3.85
C THR A 397 23.64 -6.82 4.95
N VAL A 398 23.88 -8.10 4.65
CA VAL A 398 24.57 -9.04 5.55
C VAL A 398 25.99 -9.22 5.04
N ARG A 399 26.97 -8.65 5.75
CA ARG A 399 28.36 -8.64 5.33
C ARG A 399 29.07 -9.93 5.72
N SER A 400 30.14 -10.24 5.01
CA SER A 400 30.98 -11.43 5.26
C SER A 400 31.67 -11.42 6.63
N ASP A 401 31.87 -10.23 7.23
CA ASP A 401 32.41 -10.07 8.60
C ASP A 401 31.34 -10.25 9.68
N GLY A 402 30.11 -10.58 9.31
CA GLY A 402 28.97 -10.77 10.21
C GLY A 402 28.19 -9.49 10.51
N THR A 403 28.66 -8.31 10.09
CA THR A 403 27.91 -7.06 10.34
C THR A 403 26.65 -6.99 9.49
N VAL A 404 25.61 -6.34 10.03
CA VAL A 404 24.31 -6.17 9.36
C VAL A 404 23.98 -4.69 9.26
N THR A 405 23.69 -4.23 8.05
CA THR A 405 23.24 -2.87 7.79
C THR A 405 21.78 -2.90 7.32
N TYR A 406 20.97 -1.98 7.85
CA TYR A 406 19.60 -1.75 7.39
C TYR A 406 19.62 -0.61 6.37
N ASN A 407 19.25 -0.91 5.13
CA ASN A 407 19.34 0.02 4.01
C ASN A 407 18.10 0.96 3.94
N ALA A 408 18.06 1.86 2.96
CA ALA A 408 16.94 2.79 2.80
C ALA A 408 15.60 2.06 2.68
N GLU A 409 15.57 0.91 2.01
CA GLU A 409 14.40 0.04 1.85
C GLU A 409 13.79 -0.38 3.20
N TYR A 410 14.62 -0.63 4.20
CA TYR A 410 14.16 -0.96 5.56
C TYR A 410 13.36 0.21 6.16
N TYR A 411 13.83 1.43 5.98
CA TYR A 411 13.17 2.62 6.51
C TYR A 411 11.93 3.00 5.69
N VAL A 412 11.99 2.86 4.35
CA VAL A 412 10.83 3.02 3.47
C VAL A 412 9.70 2.10 3.88
N LEU A 413 9.97 0.80 4.02
CA LEU A 413 8.99 -0.17 4.50
C LEU A 413 8.56 0.12 5.93
N GLY A 414 9.49 0.52 6.80
CA GLY A 414 9.23 0.83 8.20
C GLY A 414 8.25 1.99 8.38
N HIS A 415 8.29 2.99 7.51
CA HIS A 415 7.35 4.12 7.55
C HIS A 415 5.90 3.69 7.27
N ILE A 416 5.68 2.54 6.68
CA ILE A 416 4.33 2.06 6.42
C ILE A 416 4.01 0.76 7.16
N SER A 417 4.82 -0.29 7.06
CA SER A 417 4.48 -1.61 7.60
C SER A 417 4.36 -1.66 9.13
N LYS A 418 5.15 -0.82 9.83
CA LYS A 418 5.09 -0.71 11.29
C LYS A 418 3.75 -0.15 11.78
N PHE A 419 3.14 0.73 11.01
CA PHE A 419 2.00 1.55 11.42
C PHE A 419 0.69 1.17 10.73
N VAL A 420 0.72 0.80 9.46
CA VAL A 420 -0.45 0.38 8.67
C VAL A 420 -0.60 -1.14 8.76
N LYS A 421 -1.69 -1.58 9.37
CA LYS A 421 -1.92 -3.01 9.64
C LYS A 421 -2.66 -3.67 8.47
N PRO A 422 -2.47 -4.98 8.23
CA PRO A 422 -3.38 -5.73 7.38
C PRO A 422 -4.84 -5.48 7.76
N GLY A 423 -5.70 -5.23 6.78
CA GLY A 423 -7.08 -4.81 7.00
C GLY A 423 -7.29 -3.30 7.11
N ALA A 424 -6.22 -2.49 7.16
CA ALA A 424 -6.33 -1.04 7.06
C ALA A 424 -6.94 -0.63 5.72
N VAL A 425 -7.72 0.47 5.72
CA VAL A 425 -8.33 1.02 4.52
C VAL A 425 -7.61 2.32 4.16
N ARG A 426 -7.20 2.49 2.90
CA ARG A 426 -6.74 3.79 2.43
C ARG A 426 -7.90 4.80 2.50
N ILE A 427 -7.64 5.99 3.05
CA ILE A 427 -8.63 7.05 3.21
C ILE A 427 -8.23 8.30 2.41
N GLY A 428 -9.17 9.25 2.29
CA GLY A 428 -8.95 10.50 1.56
C GLY A 428 -7.83 11.34 2.17
N SER A 429 -6.97 11.87 1.31
CA SER A 429 -6.03 12.95 1.62
C SER A 429 -5.64 13.66 0.33
N ASN A 430 -5.59 15.01 0.36
CA ASN A 430 -5.06 15.77 -0.78
C ASN A 430 -3.53 15.65 -0.84
N THR A 431 -2.97 15.88 -2.02
CA THR A 431 -1.51 15.89 -2.24
C THR A 431 -1.12 17.08 -3.09
N PHE A 432 0.11 17.58 -2.92
CA PHE A 432 0.60 18.75 -3.64
C PHE A 432 1.52 18.41 -4.82
N GLY A 433 1.74 17.13 -5.07
CA GLY A 433 2.58 16.63 -6.17
C GLY A 433 4.08 16.76 -5.91
N GLN A 434 4.85 16.38 -6.93
CA GLN A 434 6.31 16.35 -6.90
C GLN A 434 6.89 17.76 -6.65
N GLY A 435 7.93 17.83 -5.82
CA GLY A 435 8.57 19.07 -5.39
C GLY A 435 7.92 19.71 -4.16
N ASN A 436 6.87 19.10 -3.62
CA ASN A 436 6.16 19.48 -2.42
C ASN A 436 6.04 18.32 -1.42
N VAL A 437 5.08 18.40 -0.51
CA VAL A 437 4.78 17.32 0.44
C VAL A 437 3.77 16.36 -0.19
N GLU A 438 4.25 15.21 -0.64
CA GLU A 438 3.43 14.11 -1.12
C GLU A 438 3.01 13.24 0.07
N ASN A 439 1.82 12.64 0.03
CA ASN A 439 1.32 11.87 1.16
C ASN A 439 0.30 10.80 0.77
N VAL A 440 0.03 9.91 1.71
CA VAL A 440 -1.10 8.96 1.67
C VAL A 440 -1.58 8.67 3.09
N ALA A 441 -2.87 8.50 3.27
CA ALA A 441 -3.49 8.26 4.58
C ALA A 441 -4.23 6.92 4.62
N PHE A 442 -4.23 6.31 5.81
CA PHE A 442 -4.89 5.03 6.09
C PHE A 442 -5.62 5.07 7.42
N ARG A 443 -6.69 4.30 7.52
CA ARG A 443 -7.37 3.99 8.78
C ARG A 443 -7.21 2.52 9.09
N ASN A 444 -6.60 2.21 10.23
CA ASN A 444 -6.41 0.86 10.73
C ASN A 444 -7.73 0.22 11.20
N PRO A 445 -7.79 -1.12 11.37
CA PRO A 445 -8.96 -1.80 11.91
C PRO A 445 -9.36 -1.34 13.33
N ASP A 446 -8.41 -0.84 14.13
CA ASP A 446 -8.66 -0.25 15.46
C ASP A 446 -9.15 1.20 15.41
N GLY A 447 -9.36 1.74 14.21
CA GLY A 447 -9.81 3.10 13.96
C GLY A 447 -8.69 4.15 13.97
N SER A 448 -7.47 3.81 14.38
CA SER A 448 -6.33 4.74 14.35
C SER A 448 -6.01 5.16 12.92
N THR A 449 -5.59 6.41 12.76
CA THR A 449 -5.18 6.97 11.47
C THR A 449 -3.66 6.99 11.34
N VAL A 450 -3.18 6.67 10.14
CA VAL A 450 -1.78 6.75 9.75
C VAL A 450 -1.66 7.64 8.52
N LEU A 451 -0.79 8.64 8.58
CA LEU A 451 -0.43 9.50 7.45
C LEU A 451 1.06 9.35 7.17
N VAL A 452 1.42 8.87 5.98
CA VAL A 452 2.81 8.88 5.50
C VAL A 452 2.98 10.10 4.62
N ALA A 453 3.99 10.93 4.91
CA ALA A 453 4.30 12.15 4.17
C ALA A 453 5.78 12.18 3.78
N HIS A 454 6.06 12.68 2.58
CA HIS A 454 7.38 12.83 2.00
C HIS A 454 7.56 14.23 1.45
N ASN A 455 8.55 14.96 1.95
CA ASN A 455 8.95 16.23 1.35
C ASN A 455 9.90 15.97 0.17
N SER A 456 9.35 15.90 -1.04
CA SER A 456 10.13 15.70 -2.27
C SER A 456 10.75 16.99 -2.82
N GLY A 457 10.59 18.13 -2.13
CA GLY A 457 11.19 19.42 -2.47
C GLY A 457 12.63 19.55 -2.00
N SER A 458 13.30 20.60 -2.46
CA SER A 458 14.71 20.92 -2.16
C SER A 458 14.94 21.72 -0.88
N GLY A 459 13.88 22.19 -0.22
CA GLY A 459 13.95 22.97 1.02
C GLY A 459 13.02 22.38 2.10
N THR A 460 13.18 22.87 3.33
CA THR A 460 12.25 22.53 4.43
C THR A 460 10.85 23.04 4.11
N ARG A 461 9.84 22.22 4.32
CA ARG A 461 8.42 22.54 4.16
C ARG A 461 7.69 22.48 5.50
N THR A 462 6.98 23.56 5.81
CA THR A 462 6.05 23.63 6.94
C THR A 462 4.63 23.49 6.39
N PHE A 463 3.85 22.59 6.99
CA PHE A 463 2.48 22.34 6.57
C PHE A 463 1.60 22.01 7.76
N ASP A 464 0.30 22.23 7.58
CA ASP A 464 -0.72 21.76 8.51
C ASP A 464 -1.28 20.41 8.06
N VAL A 465 -1.70 19.61 9.03
CA VAL A 465 -2.53 18.42 8.80
C VAL A 465 -3.85 18.64 9.51
N THR A 466 -4.95 18.51 8.78
CA THR A 466 -6.30 18.60 9.33
C THR A 466 -7.00 17.24 9.26
N SER A 467 -7.73 16.90 10.32
CA SER A 467 -8.58 15.71 10.38
C SER A 467 -9.73 15.93 11.36
N ALA A 468 -10.96 15.71 10.94
CA ALA A 468 -12.17 15.83 11.77
C ALA A 468 -12.25 17.18 12.55
N GLY A 469 -11.95 18.30 11.87
CA GLY A 469 -12.03 19.66 12.45
C GLY A 469 -10.89 20.03 13.42
N ARG A 470 -9.91 19.15 13.60
CA ARG A 470 -8.68 19.39 14.38
C ARG A 470 -7.49 19.54 13.45
N ARG A 471 -6.42 20.21 13.90
CA ARG A 471 -5.19 20.39 13.13
C ARG A 471 -3.94 20.26 14.00
N PHE A 472 -2.84 19.89 13.36
CA PHE A 472 -1.49 20.09 13.90
C PHE A 472 -0.58 20.64 12.80
N SER A 473 0.48 21.32 13.20
CA SER A 473 1.48 21.88 12.29
C SER A 473 2.80 21.14 12.48
N THR A 474 3.52 20.93 11.38
CA THR A 474 4.81 20.23 11.38
C THR A 474 5.70 20.76 10.26
N SER A 475 6.99 20.38 10.31
CA SER A 475 7.95 20.72 9.25
C SER A 475 8.78 19.47 8.91
N LEU A 476 9.07 19.29 7.62
CA LEU A 476 9.95 18.25 7.12
C LEU A 476 11.08 18.87 6.31
N SER A 477 12.32 18.48 6.58
CA SER A 477 13.48 18.85 5.77
C SER A 477 13.39 18.25 4.36
N ALA A 478 14.18 18.77 3.43
CA ALA A 478 14.27 18.24 2.05
C ALA A 478 14.58 16.74 2.05
N GLY A 479 13.86 15.96 1.26
CA GLY A 479 14.01 14.51 1.12
C GLY A 479 13.58 13.69 2.34
N ALA A 480 13.06 14.32 3.40
CA ALA A 480 12.64 13.60 4.60
C ALA A 480 11.29 12.89 4.41
N VAL A 481 11.17 11.74 5.07
CA VAL A 481 9.92 10.96 5.17
C VAL A 481 9.46 10.96 6.62
N ALA A 482 8.17 11.18 6.84
CA ALA A 482 7.54 11.08 8.15
C ALA A 482 6.30 10.20 8.11
N THR A 483 6.08 9.50 9.22
CA THR A 483 4.80 8.85 9.51
C THR A 483 4.20 9.49 10.73
N PHE A 484 2.94 9.92 10.60
CA PHE A 484 2.13 10.45 11.69
C PHE A 484 1.04 9.45 12.03
N THR A 485 0.80 9.24 13.33
CA THR A 485 -0.27 8.37 13.81
C THR A 485 -1.07 9.08 14.89
N TRP A 486 -2.37 8.88 14.87
CA TRP A 486 -3.23 9.33 15.95
C TRP A 486 -4.35 8.32 16.19
N PRO A 487 -4.83 8.18 17.44
CA PRO A 487 -5.94 7.29 17.74
C PRO A 487 -7.18 7.70 16.94
N ALA A 488 -8.11 6.78 16.82
CA ALA A 488 -9.47 7.16 16.44
C ALA A 488 -9.83 8.37 17.29
N GLY A 489 -10.05 9.52 16.65
CA GLY A 489 -10.70 10.61 17.38
C GLY A 489 -11.95 10.02 18.01
N ASP A 490 -12.38 10.53 19.14
CA ASP A 490 -13.71 10.16 19.64
C ASP A 490 -14.63 10.13 18.43
N PRO A 491 -15.32 9.01 18.16
CA PRO A 491 -16.29 9.02 17.09
C PRO A 491 -17.12 10.29 17.34
N PRO A 492 -17.40 11.10 16.31
CA PRO A 492 -18.33 12.22 16.52
C PRO A 492 -19.47 11.65 17.35
N PRO A 493 -19.88 12.30 18.44
CA PRO A 493 -20.71 11.71 19.48
C PRO A 493 -21.76 10.83 18.83
N PRO A 494 -22.01 9.58 19.31
CA PRO A 494 -22.83 8.61 18.62
C PRO A 494 -24.18 9.25 18.31
N GLY A 495 -24.40 9.59 17.05
CA GLY A 495 -25.47 10.45 16.59
C GLY A 495 -25.13 11.25 15.33
N GLY A 496 -24.00 10.97 14.64
CA GLY A 496 -23.60 11.73 13.48
C GLY A 496 -23.21 10.93 12.24
N GLY A 497 -23.81 9.79 11.95
CA GLY A 497 -23.85 9.28 10.59
C GLY A 497 -24.63 10.28 9.73
N GLU A 498 -24.08 10.77 8.62
CA GLU A 498 -24.86 11.54 7.68
C GLU A 498 -25.84 10.61 6.98
N SER A 499 -27.11 10.93 7.01
CA SER A 499 -28.11 10.25 6.19
C SER A 499 -28.46 11.11 4.98
N ALA A 500 -28.63 10.47 3.83
CA ALA A 500 -29.15 11.17 2.66
C ALA A 500 -30.53 11.76 3.00
N VAL A 501 -30.72 13.02 2.69
CA VAL A 501 -32.01 13.69 2.87
C VAL A 501 -32.98 13.19 1.83
N ASP A 502 -34.16 12.74 2.25
CA ASP A 502 -35.21 12.31 1.32
C ASP A 502 -35.56 13.44 0.35
N ARG A 503 -35.54 13.12 -0.93
CA ARG A 503 -35.79 14.04 -2.04
C ARG A 503 -37.28 14.25 -2.34
N SER A 504 -38.16 13.48 -1.69
CA SER A 504 -39.59 13.62 -1.87
C SER A 504 -40.03 15.04 -1.46
N GLY A 505 -40.59 15.77 -2.41
CA GLY A 505 -41.02 17.15 -2.18
C GLY A 505 -40.00 18.23 -2.50
N TRP A 506 -38.77 17.89 -2.96
CA TRP A 506 -37.84 18.90 -3.44
C TRP A 506 -38.33 19.50 -4.75
N ARG A 507 -38.04 20.79 -4.92
CA ARG A 507 -38.19 21.51 -6.18
C ARG A 507 -36.85 22.10 -6.56
N VAL A 508 -36.46 21.93 -7.83
CA VAL A 508 -35.18 22.43 -8.34
C VAL A 508 -35.39 23.36 -9.51
N SER A 509 -34.52 24.33 -9.64
CA SER A 509 -34.47 25.26 -10.76
C SER A 509 -33.02 25.61 -11.07
N ALA A 510 -32.77 26.11 -12.26
CA ALA A 510 -31.43 26.48 -12.69
C ALA A 510 -31.48 27.78 -13.51
N SER A 511 -30.33 28.47 -13.61
CA SER A 511 -30.19 29.70 -14.39
C SER A 511 -30.43 29.49 -15.89
N SER A 512 -30.19 28.27 -16.37
CA SER A 512 -30.38 27.89 -17.77
C SER A 512 -30.67 26.38 -17.90
N THR A 513 -31.31 26.04 -19.01
CA THR A 513 -31.45 24.67 -19.53
C THR A 513 -31.20 24.72 -21.03
N PRO A 514 -30.73 23.65 -21.67
CA PRO A 514 -30.50 23.63 -23.11
C PRO A 514 -31.77 23.96 -23.90
N ALA A 515 -31.65 24.86 -24.86
CA ALA A 515 -32.72 25.18 -25.79
C ALA A 515 -32.60 24.38 -27.10
N ASP A 516 -31.42 23.79 -27.34
CA ASP A 516 -31.16 23.05 -28.59
C ASP A 516 -31.82 21.69 -28.60
N ALA A 517 -32.29 21.27 -29.78
CA ALA A 517 -33.03 20.02 -29.99
C ALA A 517 -32.27 18.77 -29.56
N CYS A 518 -30.93 18.81 -29.49
CA CYS A 518 -30.12 17.68 -29.02
C CYS A 518 -30.33 17.36 -27.55
N CYS A 519 -30.62 18.38 -26.69
CA CYS A 519 -30.43 18.27 -25.25
C CYS A 519 -31.58 18.86 -24.43
N THR A 520 -32.77 19.06 -25.04
CA THR A 520 -33.99 19.58 -24.38
C THR A 520 -34.45 18.71 -23.19
N ALA A 521 -33.96 17.47 -23.11
CA ALA A 521 -34.23 16.57 -21.99
C ALA A 521 -33.41 16.89 -20.72
N ASP A 522 -32.34 17.69 -20.82
CA ASP A 522 -31.42 18.03 -19.69
C ASP A 522 -32.04 19.10 -18.76
N THR A 523 -33.20 18.81 -18.20
CA THR A 523 -33.94 19.73 -17.32
C THR A 523 -33.41 19.68 -15.88
N ALA A 524 -33.61 20.73 -15.08
CA ALA A 524 -33.16 20.78 -13.68
C ALA A 524 -33.66 19.56 -12.85
N ALA A 525 -34.89 19.07 -13.14
CA ALA A 525 -35.43 17.90 -12.45
C ALA A 525 -34.61 16.61 -12.65
N LYS A 526 -33.82 16.52 -13.72
CA LYS A 526 -32.95 15.38 -14.00
C LYS A 526 -31.76 15.25 -13.03
N ALA A 527 -31.39 16.32 -12.36
CA ALA A 527 -30.38 16.28 -11.33
C ALA A 527 -30.80 15.59 -10.02
N ILE A 528 -32.08 15.25 -9.87
CA ILE A 528 -32.63 14.64 -8.64
C ILE A 528 -33.57 13.46 -8.92
N ASP A 529 -33.60 12.91 -10.13
CA ASP A 529 -34.54 11.86 -10.53
C ASP A 529 -34.12 10.42 -10.14
N GLY A 530 -32.98 10.25 -9.52
CA GLY A 530 -32.46 8.96 -9.05
C GLY A 530 -31.76 8.15 -10.12
N THR A 531 -31.41 8.77 -11.25
CA THR A 531 -30.88 8.06 -12.42
C THR A 531 -29.61 8.74 -12.96
N SER A 532 -28.45 8.16 -12.73
CA SER A 532 -27.16 8.70 -13.20
C SER A 532 -26.98 8.72 -14.72
N SER A 533 -27.89 8.12 -15.49
CA SER A 533 -27.91 8.16 -16.95
C SER A 533 -28.63 9.38 -17.54
N THR A 534 -29.31 10.16 -16.72
CA THR A 534 -29.93 11.46 -17.08
C THR A 534 -29.15 12.58 -16.41
N ARG A 535 -29.35 13.83 -16.85
CA ARG A 535 -28.64 14.99 -16.25
C ARG A 535 -29.43 16.28 -16.46
N TRP A 536 -29.15 17.25 -15.63
CA TRP A 536 -29.28 18.66 -15.99
C TRP A 536 -27.96 19.15 -16.59
N SER A 537 -28.02 20.08 -17.55
CA SER A 537 -26.85 20.78 -18.04
C SER A 537 -27.15 22.25 -18.35
N THR A 538 -26.11 23.09 -18.36
CA THR A 538 -26.24 24.49 -18.75
C THR A 538 -26.56 24.68 -20.22
N GLY A 539 -26.19 23.72 -21.08
CA GLY A 539 -26.37 23.80 -22.54
C GLY A 539 -25.34 24.69 -23.24
N PHE A 540 -24.41 25.32 -22.50
CA PHE A 540 -23.33 26.15 -23.03
C PHE A 540 -22.16 26.22 -22.03
N ALA A 541 -21.06 26.82 -22.47
CA ALA A 541 -19.84 26.95 -21.69
C ALA A 541 -20.08 27.50 -20.27
N GLN A 542 -19.30 27.00 -19.31
CA GLN A 542 -19.37 27.47 -17.93
C GLN A 542 -18.96 28.93 -17.83
N GLN A 543 -19.74 29.72 -17.11
CA GLN A 543 -19.50 31.14 -16.85
C GLN A 543 -19.87 31.49 -15.41
N PRO A 544 -19.15 32.42 -14.77
CA PRO A 544 -19.54 32.92 -13.46
C PRO A 544 -20.97 33.46 -13.44
N GLY A 545 -21.70 33.15 -12.38
CA GLY A 545 -23.09 33.57 -12.20
C GLY A 545 -24.14 32.57 -12.67
N GLN A 546 -23.79 31.49 -13.38
CA GLN A 546 -24.69 30.35 -13.58
C GLN A 546 -25.01 29.72 -12.22
N TRP A 547 -26.25 29.26 -12.03
CA TRP A 547 -26.64 28.67 -10.75
C TRP A 547 -27.59 27.49 -10.87
N PHE A 548 -27.55 26.62 -9.86
CA PHE A 548 -28.52 25.55 -9.60
C PHE A 548 -29.09 25.74 -8.21
N GLN A 549 -30.42 25.68 -8.06
CA GLN A 549 -31.14 25.97 -6.83
C GLN A 549 -32.07 24.84 -6.42
N ILE A 550 -32.14 24.59 -5.11
CA ILE A 550 -32.98 23.57 -4.48
C ILE A 550 -33.91 24.23 -3.45
N ASP A 551 -35.21 23.96 -3.51
CA ASP A 551 -36.18 24.16 -2.43
C ASP A 551 -36.46 22.79 -1.79
N LEU A 552 -36.14 22.63 -0.53
CA LEU A 552 -36.33 21.41 0.26
C LEU A 552 -37.75 21.21 0.77
N GLY A 553 -38.65 22.16 0.47
CA GLY A 553 -40.04 22.15 0.95
C GLY A 553 -40.19 22.61 2.41
N ALA A 554 -39.20 22.35 3.26
CA ALA A 554 -39.15 22.75 4.66
C ALA A 554 -37.66 22.97 5.09
N PRO A 555 -37.40 23.76 6.16
CA PRO A 555 -36.05 23.86 6.70
C PRO A 555 -35.51 22.51 7.13
N ARG A 556 -34.28 22.18 6.71
CA ARG A 556 -33.54 20.95 7.01
C ARG A 556 -32.15 21.28 7.56
N LYS A 557 -31.70 20.50 8.54
CA LYS A 557 -30.27 20.52 8.92
C LYS A 557 -29.46 19.84 7.84
N LEU A 558 -28.40 20.47 7.37
CA LEU A 558 -27.56 20.00 6.27
C LEU A 558 -26.09 20.09 6.64
N THR A 559 -25.31 19.11 6.19
CA THR A 559 -23.88 19.00 6.44
C THR A 559 -23.06 18.88 5.15
N LYS A 560 -23.69 18.38 4.04
CA LYS A 560 -22.95 18.08 2.82
C LYS A 560 -23.86 18.10 1.58
N ILE A 561 -23.26 18.51 0.45
CA ILE A 561 -23.81 18.35 -0.91
C ILE A 561 -22.86 17.44 -1.69
N VAL A 562 -23.44 16.52 -2.48
CA VAL A 562 -22.69 15.71 -3.45
C VAL A 562 -23.32 15.93 -4.82
N LEU A 563 -22.49 16.35 -5.79
CA LEU A 563 -22.87 16.50 -7.20
C LEU A 563 -22.13 15.42 -7.99
N GLU A 564 -22.83 14.65 -8.79
CA GLU A 564 -22.29 13.61 -9.65
C GLU A 564 -22.45 14.03 -11.12
N ASN A 565 -21.39 13.87 -11.91
CA ASN A 565 -21.39 14.21 -13.33
C ASN A 565 -21.79 13.01 -14.22
N GLY A 566 -21.87 11.81 -13.66
CA GLY A 566 -22.15 10.58 -14.41
C GLY A 566 -21.12 10.34 -15.52
N SER A 567 -21.61 10.13 -16.74
CA SER A 567 -20.75 9.94 -17.93
C SER A 567 -20.25 11.27 -18.54
N SER A 568 -20.66 12.42 -18.00
CA SER A 568 -20.30 13.76 -18.53
C SER A 568 -18.96 14.23 -17.95
N THR A 569 -17.89 13.51 -18.30
CA THR A 569 -16.54 13.83 -17.82
C THR A 569 -16.11 15.23 -18.23
N GLY A 570 -15.53 15.97 -17.29
CA GLY A 570 -15.12 17.36 -17.49
C GLY A 570 -16.21 18.41 -17.26
N ASP A 571 -17.46 18.03 -16.98
CA ASP A 571 -18.59 18.95 -16.79
C ASP A 571 -18.80 19.38 -15.32
N HIS A 572 -17.87 19.08 -14.42
CA HIS A 572 -17.91 19.54 -13.03
C HIS A 572 -17.77 21.07 -12.92
N PRO A 573 -18.29 21.73 -11.88
CA PRO A 573 -18.17 23.19 -11.72
C PRO A 573 -16.71 23.58 -11.50
N ARG A 574 -16.16 24.49 -12.30
CA ARG A 574 -14.76 24.96 -12.18
C ARG A 574 -14.51 25.78 -10.92
N GLY A 575 -15.55 26.38 -10.41
CA GLY A 575 -15.58 27.04 -9.12
C GLY A 575 -17.01 27.15 -8.65
N TYR A 576 -17.25 27.09 -7.35
CA TYR A 576 -18.59 27.23 -6.80
C TYR A 576 -18.62 28.12 -5.57
N ALA A 577 -19.74 28.78 -5.37
CA ALA A 577 -20.17 29.42 -4.12
C ALA A 577 -21.54 28.86 -3.74
N VAL A 578 -21.69 28.41 -2.50
CA VAL A 578 -22.98 27.89 -1.99
C VAL A 578 -23.61 28.94 -1.08
N HIS A 579 -24.88 29.21 -1.32
CA HIS A 579 -25.68 30.10 -0.50
C HIS A 579 -26.83 29.32 0.12
N ALA A 580 -27.23 29.70 1.32
CA ALA A 580 -28.36 29.12 2.05
C ALA A 580 -29.31 30.24 2.48
N SER A 581 -30.63 30.00 2.37
CA SER A 581 -31.64 30.99 2.75
C SER A 581 -32.91 30.34 3.24
N ALA A 582 -33.70 31.11 3.98
CA ALA A 582 -35.11 30.84 4.31
C ALA A 582 -36.05 31.44 3.25
N ASP A 583 -35.56 32.38 2.40
CA ASP A 583 -36.33 33.11 1.39
C ASP A 583 -35.61 33.01 0.03
N PRO A 584 -36.24 32.46 -1.02
CA PRO A 584 -35.61 32.27 -2.34
C PRO A 584 -35.31 33.57 -3.11
N SER A 585 -35.84 34.70 -2.63
CA SER A 585 -35.62 36.03 -3.22
C SER A 585 -34.44 36.78 -2.60
N SER A 586 -33.90 36.29 -1.47
CA SER A 586 -32.82 36.95 -0.72
C SER A 586 -31.72 35.96 -0.35
N TRP A 587 -30.53 36.16 -0.92
CA TRP A 587 -29.35 35.34 -0.71
C TRP A 587 -28.27 36.17 -0.02
N GLY A 588 -27.85 35.73 1.16
CA GLY A 588 -26.71 36.32 1.88
C GLY A 588 -25.37 35.96 1.27
N ASP A 589 -24.30 36.16 2.04
CA ASP A 589 -22.94 35.74 1.66
C ASP A 589 -22.86 34.22 1.44
N ALA A 590 -21.89 33.81 0.65
CA ALA A 590 -21.63 32.39 0.44
C ALA A 590 -21.22 31.72 1.75
N ILE A 591 -21.89 30.61 2.11
CA ILE A 591 -21.57 29.83 3.30
C ILE A 591 -20.36 28.92 3.11
N THR A 592 -20.02 28.59 1.85
CA THR A 592 -18.80 27.88 1.48
C THR A 592 -18.50 28.13 0.00
N THR A 593 -17.23 28.07 -0.36
CA THR A 593 -16.72 28.21 -1.74
C THR A 593 -15.68 27.13 -2.02
N GLY A 594 -15.47 26.78 -3.28
CA GLY A 594 -14.44 25.81 -3.66
C GLY A 594 -14.38 25.58 -5.16
N GLN A 595 -13.67 24.53 -5.54
CA GLN A 595 -13.60 24.02 -6.91
C GLN A 595 -14.20 22.63 -6.97
N GLY A 596 -14.89 22.33 -8.06
CA GLY A 596 -15.42 20.99 -8.30
C GLY A 596 -14.35 20.01 -8.76
N SER A 597 -14.72 18.74 -8.76
CA SER A 597 -13.89 17.63 -9.23
C SER A 597 -14.75 16.64 -10.02
N ASP A 598 -14.11 15.95 -10.95
CA ASP A 598 -14.72 14.92 -11.78
C ASP A 598 -14.37 13.52 -11.22
N PRO A 599 -15.27 12.54 -11.22
CA PRO A 599 -16.70 12.58 -11.64
C PRO A 599 -17.65 13.08 -10.54
N THR A 600 -17.15 13.39 -9.36
CA THR A 600 -17.96 13.75 -8.18
C THR A 600 -17.39 14.97 -7.48
N THR A 601 -18.23 15.98 -7.27
CA THR A 601 -17.94 17.15 -6.45
C THR A 601 -18.59 17.01 -5.08
N THR A 602 -17.80 16.87 -4.02
CA THR A 602 -18.28 16.85 -2.63
C THR A 602 -18.05 18.20 -1.98
N ILE A 603 -19.13 18.82 -1.49
CA ILE A 603 -19.14 20.14 -0.85
C ILE A 603 -19.51 19.98 0.62
N GLN A 604 -18.57 20.19 1.52
CA GLN A 604 -18.86 20.22 2.95
C GLN A 604 -19.53 21.54 3.31
N LEU A 605 -20.62 21.48 4.07
CA LEU A 605 -21.32 22.64 4.58
C LEU A 605 -20.98 22.85 6.06
N PRO A 606 -20.80 24.10 6.53
CA PRO A 606 -20.94 24.36 7.95
C PRO A 606 -22.32 23.85 8.37
N ALA A 607 -22.44 23.22 9.55
CA ALA A 607 -23.74 22.71 10.01
C ALA A 607 -24.79 23.85 9.99
N ILE A 608 -25.71 23.77 9.03
CA ILE A 608 -26.69 24.82 8.75
C ILE A 608 -28.12 24.26 8.82
N THR A 609 -29.08 25.14 9.04
CA THR A 609 -30.50 24.84 8.80
C THR A 609 -31.00 25.78 7.73
N ALA A 610 -31.43 25.24 6.59
CA ALA A 610 -31.93 26.02 5.47
C ALA A 610 -33.10 25.31 4.79
N ARG A 611 -33.97 26.08 4.13
CA ARG A 611 -34.98 25.58 3.20
C ARG A 611 -34.48 25.67 1.75
N TYR A 612 -33.76 26.74 1.41
CA TYR A 612 -33.26 26.96 0.06
C TYR A 612 -31.75 26.90 0.05
N LEU A 613 -31.23 26.23 -0.97
CA LEU A 613 -29.81 26.22 -1.30
C LEU A 613 -29.62 26.71 -2.74
N ARG A 614 -28.59 27.48 -3.00
CA ARG A 614 -28.16 27.84 -4.35
C ARG A 614 -26.65 27.58 -4.49
N ILE A 615 -26.30 26.84 -5.51
CA ILE A 615 -24.92 26.62 -5.93
C ILE A 615 -24.69 27.51 -7.12
N THR A 616 -23.78 28.47 -7.01
CA THR A 616 -23.45 29.43 -8.05
C THR A 616 -22.06 29.13 -8.62
N GLN A 617 -21.95 29.02 -9.93
CA GLN A 617 -20.69 28.86 -10.64
C GLN A 617 -19.87 30.14 -10.50
N THR A 618 -18.58 30.00 -10.11
CA THR A 618 -17.64 31.12 -9.95
C THR A 618 -16.45 31.05 -10.91
N GLY A 619 -16.22 29.89 -11.56
CA GLY A 619 -15.21 29.69 -12.59
C GLY A 619 -15.77 29.70 -13.99
N ASP A 620 -14.89 29.58 -14.98
CA ASP A 620 -15.23 29.51 -16.41
C ASP A 620 -14.53 28.33 -17.09
N ALA A 621 -15.16 27.76 -18.10
CA ALA A 621 -14.59 26.70 -18.94
C ALA A 621 -15.38 26.56 -20.24
N GLY A 622 -14.75 26.02 -21.28
CA GLY A 622 -15.39 25.66 -22.54
C GLY A 622 -16.39 24.50 -22.41
N ASN A 623 -16.26 23.67 -21.38
CA ASN A 623 -17.20 22.59 -21.08
C ASN A 623 -18.50 23.15 -20.50
N TRP A 624 -19.59 22.38 -20.62
CA TRP A 624 -20.84 22.66 -19.91
C TRP A 624 -20.68 22.40 -18.41
N TRP A 625 -21.60 22.90 -17.59
CA TRP A 625 -21.81 22.42 -16.25
C TRP A 625 -22.97 21.46 -16.25
N SER A 626 -22.73 20.21 -15.81
CA SER A 626 -23.76 19.17 -15.76
C SER A 626 -23.86 18.57 -14.36
N ILE A 627 -25.07 18.16 -13.98
CA ILE A 627 -25.35 17.40 -12.75
C ILE A 627 -26.22 16.21 -13.14
N SER A 628 -25.69 15.00 -13.06
CA SER A 628 -26.47 13.77 -13.27
C SER A 628 -27.26 13.40 -12.01
N GLU A 629 -26.65 13.58 -10.82
CA GLU A 629 -27.31 13.38 -9.54
C GLU A 629 -26.83 14.39 -8.49
N LEU A 630 -27.77 14.93 -7.71
CA LEU A 630 -27.49 15.78 -6.57
C LEU A 630 -28.05 15.13 -5.30
N ASN A 631 -27.19 14.92 -4.32
CA ASN A 631 -27.53 14.41 -3.01
C ASN A 631 -27.22 15.43 -1.92
N LEU A 632 -28.10 15.58 -0.94
CA LEU A 632 -27.87 16.33 0.30
C LEU A 632 -27.83 15.37 1.47
N TYR A 633 -27.04 15.73 2.45
CA TYR A 633 -26.88 14.92 3.66
C TYR A 633 -27.17 15.76 4.90
N ALA A 634 -27.79 15.11 5.87
CA ALA A 634 -28.09 15.67 7.20
C ALA A 634 -27.37 14.84 8.28
N PRO A 635 -27.12 15.38 9.48
CA PRO A 635 -26.71 14.57 10.62
C PRO A 635 -27.73 13.44 10.81
N ALA A 636 -27.27 12.20 11.00
CA ALA A 636 -28.18 11.11 11.38
C ALA A 636 -28.88 11.47 12.70
N THR A 637 -30.18 11.27 12.72
CA THR A 637 -31.04 11.51 13.91
C THR A 637 -30.84 10.41 14.94
#